data_0d5f94442f4bf106b31b5b0c0aa695e1
#
_entry.id   0d5f94442f4bf106b31b5b0c0aa695e1
#
_cell.length_a   1.000
_cell.length_b   1.000
_cell.length_c   1.000
_cell.angle_alpha   90.00
_cell.angle_beta   90.00
_cell.angle_gamma   90.00
#
_symmetry.space_group_name_H-M   'P 1'
#
loop_
_entity.id
_entity.type
_entity.pdbx_description
1 polymer ?
#
loop_
_entity_poly.entity_id
_entity_poly.type
_entity_poly.pdbx_seq_one_letter_code
_entity_poly.pdbx_strand_id
1 'polypeptide(L)'
;MPAPDAGMSAEPATGRAGGSCPRIEPARVRSFPDDAEFALCLTHDVDRPYKGFRSLYYATQERPRYHLRTALSSSNPYWQFEEIMALEDELDVRSAFYFLNEQHLLSVRPVREWLSPSNWIQHLGRYEITDDDIATVVRELDAGGWEVGLHGSYHTRNDPGRLREEKAVLEGVLDGPVVGGRQHHLRLAVPETWRHHRSIGLEYDASLGSATECGFHAGYDPLRPFDDGFLVFPLTIMDQALPDPGTEPIAARRTCERLLTAAARNGAVMTILWHPRFFNDREFPGYRDLYRWLIERALDLGAWVGAPGTLHETIRQELAARTRRDEAAFDRSGAVTHPSSVELRGES
;
A
#
# COMPACT_ATOMS: atom_id res chain seq x y z
N MET A 1 -7.20 24.94 0.75
CA MET A 1 -7.21 24.90 2.22
C MET A 1 -7.01 23.45 2.65
N PRO A 2 -6.08 23.11 3.53
CA PRO A 2 -5.86 21.72 3.94
C PRO A 2 -7.12 21.16 4.60
N ALA A 3 -7.43 19.91 4.28
CA ALA A 3 -8.54 19.17 4.88
C ALA A 3 -8.37 19.05 6.40
N PRO A 4 -9.43 19.02 7.20
CA PRO A 4 -9.37 18.99 8.67
C PRO A 4 -8.80 17.70 9.28
N ASP A 5 -8.28 16.75 8.49
CA ASP A 5 -7.50 15.63 8.97
C ASP A 5 -6.02 15.99 9.28
N ALA A 6 -5.59 17.22 8.96
CA ALA A 6 -4.23 17.71 9.22
C ALA A 6 -3.97 18.13 10.69
N GLY A 7 -4.92 17.93 11.59
CA GLY A 7 -4.84 18.36 12.99
C GLY A 7 -4.22 17.37 13.98
N MET A 8 -3.74 16.21 13.51
CA MET A 8 -2.92 15.31 14.34
C MET A 8 -1.53 15.20 13.72
N SER A 9 -0.64 16.10 14.15
CA SER A 9 0.79 16.01 13.88
C SER A 9 1.26 14.58 14.08
N ALA A 10 1.83 14.02 13.01
CA ALA A 10 2.62 12.81 13.09
C ALA A 10 3.75 13.12 14.10
N GLU A 11 3.70 12.53 15.28
CA GLU A 11 4.86 12.53 16.16
C GLU A 11 6.00 11.84 15.40
N PRO A 12 7.17 12.49 15.29
CA PRO A 12 8.32 11.83 14.71
C PRO A 12 8.63 10.61 15.59
N ALA A 13 8.86 9.46 14.96
CA ALA A 13 9.22 8.22 15.62
C ALA A 13 10.61 8.35 16.29
N THR A 14 10.67 9.04 17.44
CA THR A 14 11.84 9.07 18.33
C THR A 14 11.60 8.12 19.50
N GLY A 15 11.57 6.84 19.21
CA GLY A 15 11.72 5.78 20.21
C GLY A 15 13.20 5.39 20.29
N ARG A 16 13.96 5.98 21.23
CA ARG A 16 15.25 5.43 21.66
C ARG A 16 14.99 4.12 22.44
N ALA A 17 14.98 3.00 21.72
CA ALA A 17 15.29 1.71 22.30
C ALA A 17 16.67 1.32 21.77
N GLY A 18 17.64 1.09 22.68
CA GLY A 18 19.01 0.71 22.39
C GLY A 18 19.12 -0.74 21.92
N GLY A 19 18.57 -1.04 20.76
CA GLY A 19 18.83 -2.24 19.98
C GLY A 19 19.30 -1.79 18.61
N SER A 20 20.35 -2.37 18.05
CA SER A 20 20.79 -2.10 16.70
C SER A 20 19.61 -2.33 15.76
N CYS A 21 19.17 -1.27 15.08
CA CYS A 21 18.16 -1.38 14.02
C CYS A 21 18.69 -2.40 13.01
N PRO A 22 17.96 -3.47 12.69
CA PRO A 22 18.42 -4.44 11.71
C PRO A 22 18.70 -3.68 10.41
N ARG A 23 19.83 -4.02 9.76
CA ARG A 23 20.18 -3.42 8.48
C ARG A 23 19.17 -3.91 7.46
N ILE A 24 18.23 -3.04 7.10
CA ILE A 24 17.22 -3.34 6.10
C ILE A 24 17.88 -3.25 4.73
N GLU A 25 17.86 -4.34 3.99
CA GLU A 25 18.49 -4.42 2.67
C GLU A 25 17.49 -4.18 1.55
N PRO A 26 17.90 -3.53 0.44
CA PRO A 26 17.07 -3.44 -0.75
C PRO A 26 16.94 -4.81 -1.43
N ALA A 27 15.77 -5.11 -1.97
CA ALA A 27 15.52 -6.36 -2.70
C ALA A 27 16.30 -6.46 -4.02
N ARG A 28 16.78 -5.34 -4.57
CA ARG A 28 17.53 -5.21 -5.82
C ARG A 28 16.82 -5.94 -6.97
N VAL A 29 15.68 -5.41 -7.36
CA VAL A 29 14.90 -5.90 -8.51
C VAL A 29 15.75 -5.76 -9.77
N ARG A 30 15.85 -6.82 -10.58
CA ARG A 30 16.65 -6.83 -11.82
C ARG A 30 15.83 -7.05 -13.07
N SER A 31 14.63 -7.57 -12.91
CA SER A 31 13.69 -7.78 -14.00
C SER A 31 12.29 -7.45 -13.52
N PHE A 32 11.54 -6.80 -14.35
CA PHE A 32 10.12 -6.50 -14.14
C PHE A 32 9.29 -7.38 -15.07
N PRO A 33 7.99 -7.58 -14.80
CA PRO A 33 7.11 -8.24 -15.76
C PRO A 33 7.18 -7.55 -17.13
N ASP A 34 6.94 -8.30 -18.19
CA ASP A 34 6.90 -7.82 -19.58
C ASP A 34 8.17 -7.09 -20.06
N ASP A 35 9.33 -7.45 -19.47
CA ASP A 35 10.63 -6.83 -19.76
C ASP A 35 10.66 -5.31 -19.59
N ALA A 36 9.81 -4.77 -18.70
CA ALA A 36 9.72 -3.34 -18.42
C ALA A 36 11.00 -2.76 -17.79
N GLU A 37 11.19 -1.45 -17.97
CA GLU A 37 12.39 -0.74 -17.47
C GLU A 37 12.27 -0.41 -15.97
N PHE A 38 11.05 -0.22 -15.46
CA PHE A 38 10.74 0.06 -14.06
C PHE A 38 9.31 -0.37 -13.74
N ALA A 39 8.88 -0.26 -12.48
CA ALA A 39 7.53 -0.60 -12.08
C ALA A 39 6.81 0.58 -11.40
N LEU A 40 5.51 0.73 -11.72
CA LEU A 40 4.57 1.60 -11.03
C LEU A 40 3.50 0.74 -10.35
N CYS A 41 3.53 0.69 -9.02
CA CYS A 41 2.52 0.00 -8.21
C CYS A 41 1.38 0.97 -7.87
N LEU A 42 0.15 0.61 -8.27
CA LEU A 42 -1.06 1.37 -8.01
C LEU A 42 -1.76 0.84 -6.76
N THR A 43 -2.13 1.75 -5.84
CA THR A 43 -2.84 1.36 -4.61
C THR A 43 -3.90 2.37 -4.21
N HIS A 44 -4.99 1.88 -3.62
CA HIS A 44 -6.13 2.66 -3.11
C HIS A 44 -6.43 2.30 -1.66
N ASP A 45 -6.42 3.29 -0.77
CA ASP A 45 -6.85 3.09 0.62
C ASP A 45 -8.35 3.39 0.74
N VAL A 46 -9.13 2.37 1.09
CA VAL A 46 -10.57 2.46 1.28
C VAL A 46 -10.86 2.80 2.75
N ASP A 47 -10.52 4.03 3.13
CA ASP A 47 -10.76 4.53 4.49
C ASP A 47 -12.24 4.75 4.77
N ARG A 48 -12.94 5.32 3.79
CA ARG A 48 -14.30 5.84 3.94
C ARG A 48 -15.02 5.85 2.60
N PRO A 49 -15.65 4.73 2.26
CA PRO A 49 -16.42 4.64 1.01
C PRO A 49 -17.71 5.47 1.07
N TYR A 50 -18.14 5.93 2.26
CA TYR A 50 -19.34 6.73 2.44
C TYR A 50 -19.02 8.13 3.01
N LYS A 51 -19.57 9.17 2.40
CA LYS A 51 -19.41 10.55 2.88
C LYS A 51 -20.18 10.81 4.18
N GLY A 52 -21.38 10.25 4.30
CA GLY A 52 -22.23 10.26 5.48
C GLY A 52 -22.40 11.65 6.14
N PHE A 53 -22.37 11.70 7.46
CA PHE A 53 -22.53 12.93 8.26
C PHE A 53 -21.47 14.01 8.01
N ARG A 54 -20.33 13.67 7.39
CA ARG A 54 -19.31 14.66 7.01
C ARG A 54 -19.84 15.68 6.00
N SER A 55 -20.86 15.33 5.22
CA SER A 55 -21.55 16.31 4.37
C SER A 55 -22.07 17.52 5.15
N LEU A 56 -22.55 17.31 6.37
CA LEU A 56 -23.01 18.41 7.25
C LEU A 56 -21.83 19.25 7.74
N TYR A 57 -20.73 18.62 8.13
CA TYR A 57 -19.51 19.33 8.52
C TYR A 57 -18.97 20.16 7.36
N TYR A 58 -18.80 19.60 6.18
CA TYR A 58 -18.31 20.34 5.01
C TYR A 58 -19.27 21.46 4.59
N ALA A 59 -20.59 21.30 4.78
CA ALA A 59 -21.55 22.36 4.54
C ALA A 59 -21.32 23.61 5.41
N THR A 60 -20.67 23.49 6.56
CA THR A 60 -20.31 24.62 7.41
C THR A 60 -18.99 25.29 7.01
N GLN A 61 -18.16 24.59 6.22
CA GLN A 61 -16.83 25.08 5.82
C GLN A 61 -16.87 25.71 4.42
N GLU A 62 -17.49 25.04 3.46
CA GLU A 62 -17.55 25.49 2.07
C GLU A 62 -18.75 24.89 1.34
N ARG A 63 -19.19 25.52 0.25
CA ARG A 63 -20.22 25.03 -0.68
C ARG A 63 -21.47 24.44 0.03
N PRO A 64 -22.12 25.15 0.95
CA PRO A 64 -23.15 24.58 1.83
C PRO A 64 -24.32 23.94 1.04
N ARG A 65 -24.75 24.55 -0.07
CA ARG A 65 -25.83 23.99 -0.90
C ARG A 65 -25.46 22.63 -1.52
N TYR A 66 -24.21 22.45 -1.93
CA TYR A 66 -23.74 21.20 -2.50
C TYR A 66 -23.68 20.09 -1.43
N HIS A 67 -23.04 20.38 -0.29
CA HIS A 67 -22.88 19.39 0.78
C HIS A 67 -24.20 19.03 1.47
N LEU A 68 -25.12 19.97 1.66
CA LEU A 68 -26.47 19.67 2.15
C LEU A 68 -27.26 18.82 1.14
N ARG A 69 -27.12 19.09 -0.16
CA ARG A 69 -27.76 18.28 -1.20
C ARG A 69 -27.20 16.86 -1.23
N THR A 70 -25.87 16.68 -1.09
CA THR A 70 -25.26 15.36 -0.99
C THR A 70 -25.64 14.62 0.27
N ALA A 71 -25.83 15.31 1.40
CA ALA A 71 -26.34 14.70 2.63
C ALA A 71 -27.77 14.14 2.51
N LEU A 72 -28.58 14.73 1.62
CA LEU A 72 -29.98 14.35 1.38
C LEU A 72 -30.16 13.44 0.15
N SER A 73 -29.09 13.25 -0.64
CA SER A 73 -29.10 12.43 -1.85
C SER A 73 -28.84 10.98 -1.53
N SER A 74 -29.46 10.08 -2.33
CA SER A 74 -29.08 8.66 -2.35
C SER A 74 -27.72 8.40 -3.02
N SER A 75 -27.17 9.40 -3.77
CA SER A 75 -25.86 9.26 -4.40
C SER A 75 -24.75 9.55 -3.39
N ASN A 76 -23.80 8.61 -3.25
CA ASN A 76 -22.64 8.76 -2.40
C ASN A 76 -21.43 9.26 -3.22
N PRO A 77 -20.97 10.50 -3.03
CA PRO A 77 -19.90 11.06 -3.85
C PRO A 77 -18.50 10.46 -3.54
N TYR A 78 -18.36 9.62 -2.51
CA TYR A 78 -17.11 8.96 -2.17
C TYR A 78 -17.04 7.52 -2.69
N TRP A 79 -18.16 6.99 -3.15
CA TRP A 79 -18.26 5.70 -3.82
C TRP A 79 -17.79 5.86 -5.27
N GLN A 80 -16.56 5.47 -5.56
CA GLN A 80 -15.91 5.70 -6.84
C GLN A 80 -15.28 4.42 -7.41
N PHE A 81 -15.67 3.26 -6.92
CA PHE A 81 -15.07 1.99 -7.32
C PHE A 81 -15.25 1.72 -8.82
N GLU A 82 -16.48 1.87 -9.32
CA GLU A 82 -16.79 1.64 -10.73
C GLU A 82 -16.05 2.60 -11.66
N GLU A 83 -15.86 3.86 -11.22
CA GLU A 83 -15.10 4.87 -11.97
C GLU A 83 -13.61 4.52 -12.04
N ILE A 84 -13.03 3.99 -10.95
CA ILE A 84 -11.64 3.55 -10.91
C ILE A 84 -11.48 2.31 -11.78
N MET A 85 -12.33 1.29 -11.59
CA MET A 85 -12.29 0.05 -12.36
C MET A 85 -12.42 0.34 -13.87
N ALA A 86 -13.36 1.18 -14.28
CA ALA A 86 -13.53 1.53 -15.68
C ALA A 86 -12.33 2.27 -16.26
N LEU A 87 -11.72 3.19 -15.50
CA LEU A 87 -10.52 3.91 -15.94
C LEU A 87 -9.32 2.95 -16.09
N GLU A 88 -9.13 2.05 -15.14
CA GLU A 88 -8.02 1.08 -15.16
C GLU A 88 -8.23 0.00 -16.23
N ASP A 89 -9.47 -0.42 -16.48
CA ASP A 89 -9.85 -1.30 -17.60
C ASP A 89 -9.49 -0.67 -18.95
N GLU A 90 -9.79 0.62 -19.14
CA GLU A 90 -9.43 1.33 -20.39
C GLU A 90 -7.91 1.38 -20.64
N LEU A 91 -7.11 1.34 -19.57
CA LEU A 91 -5.64 1.38 -19.62
C LEU A 91 -4.99 -0.01 -19.51
N ASP A 92 -5.79 -1.06 -19.41
CA ASP A 92 -5.34 -2.46 -19.23
C ASP A 92 -4.39 -2.64 -18.02
N VAL A 93 -4.73 -1.99 -16.90
CA VAL A 93 -3.96 -2.07 -15.64
C VAL A 93 -4.87 -2.49 -14.47
N ARG A 94 -4.27 -2.98 -13.40
CA ARG A 94 -4.97 -3.37 -12.16
C ARG A 94 -4.22 -2.83 -10.95
N SER A 95 -4.94 -2.26 -10.01
CA SER A 95 -4.42 -1.76 -8.73
C SER A 95 -4.73 -2.70 -7.57
N ALA A 96 -4.23 -2.34 -6.39
CA ALA A 96 -4.62 -2.94 -5.11
C ALA A 96 -5.54 -2.00 -4.32
N PHE A 97 -6.63 -2.55 -3.77
CA PHE A 97 -7.53 -1.84 -2.86
C PHE A 97 -7.35 -2.37 -1.44
N TYR A 98 -6.93 -1.51 -0.51
CA TYR A 98 -6.77 -1.87 0.89
C TYR A 98 -8.00 -1.45 1.68
N PHE A 99 -8.72 -2.43 2.24
CA PHE A 99 -9.97 -2.21 2.97
C PHE A 99 -9.73 -2.09 4.47
N LEU A 100 -10.27 -0.99 5.06
CA LEU A 100 -10.19 -0.71 6.49
C LEU A 100 -11.31 -1.42 7.24
N ASN A 101 -10.94 -2.26 8.22
CA ASN A 101 -11.89 -2.89 9.12
C ASN A 101 -11.78 -2.32 10.54
N GLU A 102 -12.17 -1.05 10.71
CA GLU A 102 -12.10 -0.40 12.02
C GLU A 102 -13.14 -0.97 12.98
N GLN A 103 -12.70 -1.44 14.14
CA GLN A 103 -13.57 -2.07 15.13
C GLN A 103 -14.62 -1.13 15.72
N HIS A 104 -15.79 -1.68 16.03
CA HIS A 104 -16.88 -0.91 16.64
C HIS A 104 -16.53 -0.47 18.06
N LEU A 105 -16.44 0.86 18.28
CA LEU A 105 -16.00 1.44 19.54
C LEU A 105 -16.81 0.96 20.76
N LEU A 106 -18.13 0.90 20.62
CA LEU A 106 -19.02 0.65 21.75
C LEU A 106 -19.20 -0.84 22.07
N SER A 107 -18.98 -1.73 21.10
CA SER A 107 -19.24 -3.17 21.27
C SER A 107 -17.97 -4.00 21.50
N VAL A 108 -16.82 -3.55 20.97
CA VAL A 108 -15.60 -4.35 20.98
C VAL A 108 -14.50 -3.70 21.83
N ARG A 109 -14.47 -2.36 21.94
CA ARG A 109 -13.40 -1.65 22.64
C ARG A 109 -13.71 -1.43 24.13
N PRO A 110 -12.68 -1.49 24.99
CA PRO A 110 -12.87 -1.21 26.43
C PRO A 110 -13.39 0.21 26.68
N VAL A 111 -14.21 0.38 27.73
CA VAL A 111 -14.84 1.67 28.08
C VAL A 111 -13.83 2.84 28.21
N ARG A 112 -12.60 2.55 28.62
CA ARG A 112 -11.53 3.56 28.69
C ARG A 112 -11.22 4.23 27.33
N GLU A 113 -11.42 3.50 26.23
CA GLU A 113 -11.18 4.00 24.86
C GLU A 113 -12.31 4.94 24.39
N TRP A 114 -13.49 4.88 25.02
CA TRP A 114 -14.61 5.78 24.72
C TRP A 114 -14.33 7.22 25.14
N LEU A 115 -13.36 7.45 26.03
CA LEU A 115 -12.97 8.78 26.49
C LEU A 115 -12.07 9.52 25.50
N SER A 116 -11.58 8.85 24.46
CA SER A 116 -10.71 9.44 23.46
C SER A 116 -11.51 10.05 22.28
N PRO A 117 -11.41 11.37 22.04
CA PRO A 117 -12.07 11.99 20.89
C PRO A 117 -11.62 11.41 19.54
N SER A 118 -10.35 10.99 19.43
CA SER A 118 -9.81 10.38 18.21
C SER A 118 -10.51 9.07 17.88
N ASN A 119 -10.85 8.25 18.89
CA ASN A 119 -11.56 7.00 18.69
C ASN A 119 -13.00 7.22 18.20
N TRP A 120 -13.65 8.31 18.62
CA TRP A 120 -14.96 8.68 18.09
C TRP A 120 -14.89 9.15 16.64
N ILE A 121 -13.83 9.87 16.24
CA ILE A 121 -13.61 10.27 14.86
C ILE A 121 -13.42 9.04 13.97
N GLN A 122 -12.65 8.05 14.42
CA GLN A 122 -12.49 6.77 13.73
C GLN A 122 -13.83 6.03 13.63
N HIS A 123 -14.55 5.90 14.73
CA HIS A 123 -15.83 5.22 14.78
C HIS A 123 -16.90 5.84 13.87
N LEU A 124 -17.01 7.15 13.83
CA LEU A 124 -17.99 7.85 12.97
C LEU A 124 -17.71 7.73 11.47
N GLY A 125 -16.47 7.38 11.09
CA GLY A 125 -16.09 7.17 9.71
C GLY A 125 -16.09 5.71 9.27
N ARG A 126 -16.37 4.78 10.21
CA ARG A 126 -16.27 3.35 9.94
C ARG A 126 -17.41 2.85 9.03
N TYR A 127 -17.13 1.76 8.36
CA TYR A 127 -18.09 0.92 7.65
C TYR A 127 -17.84 -0.54 8.06
N GLU A 128 -18.74 -1.42 7.71
CA GLU A 128 -18.55 -2.87 7.93
C GLU A 128 -18.14 -3.51 6.58
N ILE A 129 -17.06 -4.26 6.57
CA ILE A 129 -16.64 -5.03 5.38
C ILE A 129 -17.69 -6.07 4.99
N THR A 130 -18.48 -6.53 5.96
CA THR A 130 -19.55 -7.52 5.77
C THR A 130 -20.87 -6.92 5.30
N ASP A 131 -21.00 -5.59 5.20
CA ASP A 131 -22.17 -4.95 4.58
C ASP A 131 -22.29 -5.39 3.12
N ASP A 132 -23.50 -5.66 2.66
CA ASP A 132 -23.77 -6.24 1.33
C ASP A 132 -23.11 -5.46 0.18
N ASP A 133 -23.16 -4.12 0.23
CA ASP A 133 -22.56 -3.26 -0.80
C ASP A 133 -21.02 -3.40 -0.83
N ILE A 134 -20.39 -3.38 0.32
CA ILE A 134 -18.91 -3.50 0.44
C ILE A 134 -18.47 -4.92 0.07
N ALA A 135 -19.17 -5.94 0.61
CA ALA A 135 -18.85 -7.32 0.30
C ALA A 135 -19.01 -7.63 -1.20
N THR A 136 -19.97 -7.00 -1.87
CA THR A 136 -20.16 -7.11 -3.31
C THR A 136 -18.97 -6.50 -4.05
N VAL A 137 -18.59 -5.26 -3.72
CA VAL A 137 -17.42 -4.59 -4.34
C VAL A 137 -16.14 -5.38 -4.13
N VAL A 138 -15.88 -5.92 -2.92
CA VAL A 138 -14.70 -6.76 -2.64
C VAL A 138 -14.62 -7.94 -3.59
N ARG A 139 -15.76 -8.64 -3.82
CA ARG A 139 -15.81 -9.78 -4.75
C ARG A 139 -15.72 -9.37 -6.21
N GLU A 140 -16.30 -8.23 -6.60
CA GLU A 140 -16.21 -7.69 -7.95
C GLU A 140 -14.77 -7.28 -8.31
N LEU A 141 -14.05 -6.66 -7.38
CA LEU A 141 -12.64 -6.33 -7.52
C LEU A 141 -11.81 -7.60 -7.75
N ASP A 142 -11.94 -8.60 -6.88
CA ASP A 142 -11.21 -9.86 -7.01
C ASP A 142 -11.52 -10.58 -8.33
N ALA A 143 -12.81 -10.72 -8.66
CA ALA A 143 -13.25 -11.34 -9.91
C ALA A 143 -12.76 -10.61 -11.16
N GLY A 144 -12.55 -9.29 -11.08
CA GLY A 144 -11.99 -8.45 -12.15
C GLY A 144 -10.45 -8.41 -12.18
N GLY A 145 -9.76 -9.10 -11.26
CA GLY A 145 -8.30 -9.18 -11.18
C GLY A 145 -7.63 -8.02 -10.44
N TRP A 146 -8.40 -7.19 -9.74
CA TRP A 146 -7.85 -6.23 -8.78
C TRP A 146 -7.43 -6.92 -7.50
N GLU A 147 -6.33 -6.48 -6.93
CA GLU A 147 -5.89 -7.01 -5.65
C GLU A 147 -6.72 -6.42 -4.50
N VAL A 148 -7.16 -7.29 -3.59
CA VAL A 148 -7.80 -6.90 -2.34
C VAL A 148 -6.84 -7.13 -1.19
N GLY A 149 -6.52 -6.07 -0.44
CA GLY A 149 -5.57 -6.10 0.66
C GLY A 149 -6.11 -5.50 1.95
N LEU A 150 -5.36 -5.69 3.03
CA LEU A 150 -5.73 -5.22 4.37
C LEU A 150 -5.27 -3.78 4.60
N HIS A 151 -6.20 -2.89 4.96
CA HIS A 151 -5.88 -1.61 5.57
C HIS A 151 -5.94 -1.75 7.09
N GLY A 152 -4.78 -1.99 7.74
CA GLY A 152 -4.74 -2.22 9.19
C GLY A 152 -5.22 -0.98 9.96
N SER A 153 -6.16 -1.15 10.90
CA SER A 153 -6.80 -0.05 11.61
C SER A 153 -5.82 0.76 12.48
N TYR A 154 -6.24 1.93 12.93
CA TYR A 154 -5.37 2.92 13.57
C TYR A 154 -4.54 2.40 14.75
N HIS A 155 -5.05 1.43 15.50
CA HIS A 155 -4.38 0.91 16.71
C HIS A 155 -3.62 -0.42 16.50
N THR A 156 -3.73 -1.04 15.32
CA THR A 156 -3.22 -2.41 15.09
C THR A 156 -1.72 -2.50 14.83
N ARG A 157 -1.03 -1.39 14.62
CA ARG A 157 0.44 -1.39 14.42
C ARG A 157 1.22 -2.18 15.50
N ASN A 158 0.69 -2.27 16.72
CA ASN A 158 1.28 -2.97 17.86
C ASN A 158 0.35 -4.06 18.43
N ASP A 159 -0.70 -4.43 17.71
CA ASP A 159 -1.69 -5.41 18.14
C ASP A 159 -1.92 -6.47 17.04
N PRO A 160 -1.06 -7.50 16.98
CA PRO A 160 -1.17 -8.56 15.98
C PRO A 160 -2.43 -9.42 16.14
N GLY A 161 -3.03 -9.47 17.34
CA GLY A 161 -4.28 -10.17 17.60
C GLY A 161 -5.42 -9.53 16.84
N ARG A 162 -5.60 -8.22 17.06
CA ARG A 162 -6.61 -7.42 16.37
C ARG A 162 -6.38 -7.38 14.84
N LEU A 163 -5.14 -7.23 14.41
CA LEU A 163 -4.80 -7.22 13.00
C LEU A 163 -5.17 -8.54 12.31
N ARG A 164 -5.00 -9.67 13.01
CA ARG A 164 -5.41 -11.00 12.52
C ARG A 164 -6.92 -11.11 12.40
N GLU A 165 -7.68 -10.57 13.36
CA GLU A 165 -9.16 -10.55 13.31
C GLU A 165 -9.65 -9.72 12.12
N GLU A 166 -9.06 -8.53 11.89
CA GLU A 166 -9.39 -7.67 10.76
C GLU A 166 -9.13 -8.37 9.42
N LYS A 167 -7.97 -9.03 9.29
CA LYS A 167 -7.62 -9.83 8.11
C LYS A 167 -8.61 -10.99 7.89
N ALA A 168 -8.94 -11.73 8.95
CA ALA A 168 -9.84 -12.87 8.86
C ALA A 168 -11.26 -12.49 8.40
N VAL A 169 -11.76 -11.31 8.80
CA VAL A 169 -13.06 -10.80 8.32
C VAL A 169 -13.00 -10.51 6.81
N LEU A 170 -11.92 -9.87 6.34
CA LEU A 170 -11.75 -9.57 4.92
C LEU A 170 -11.60 -10.85 4.09
N GLU A 171 -10.80 -11.81 4.55
CA GLU A 171 -10.63 -13.13 3.92
C GLU A 171 -11.95 -13.91 3.86
N GLY A 172 -12.80 -13.79 4.89
CA GLY A 172 -14.13 -14.40 4.90
C GLY A 172 -15.10 -13.83 3.86
N VAL A 173 -14.94 -12.56 3.48
CA VAL A 173 -15.72 -11.92 2.41
C VAL A 173 -15.16 -12.25 1.04
N LEU A 174 -13.83 -12.25 0.92
CA LEU A 174 -13.08 -12.51 -0.31
C LEU A 174 -13.12 -14.00 -0.73
N ASP A 175 -13.31 -14.91 0.24
CA ASP A 175 -13.16 -16.38 0.08
C ASP A 175 -11.75 -16.77 -0.44
N GLY A 176 -10.74 -16.01 0.00
CA GLY A 176 -9.36 -16.18 -0.44
C GLY A 176 -8.34 -15.49 0.49
N PRO A 177 -7.05 -15.76 0.29
CA PRO A 177 -6.01 -15.18 1.13
C PRO A 177 -5.78 -13.69 0.83
N VAL A 178 -5.60 -12.90 1.86
CA VAL A 178 -5.11 -11.53 1.79
C VAL A 178 -3.61 -11.54 2.03
N VAL A 179 -2.83 -11.17 1.02
CA VAL A 179 -1.36 -11.29 1.03
C VAL A 179 -0.62 -9.99 1.32
N GLY A 180 -1.26 -8.86 1.12
CA GLY A 180 -0.64 -7.55 1.30
C GLY A 180 -1.48 -6.56 2.08
N GLY A 181 -0.87 -5.44 2.45
CA GLY A 181 -1.60 -4.41 3.16
C GLY A 181 -0.80 -3.15 3.47
N ARG A 182 -1.53 -2.19 4.06
CA ARG A 182 -1.02 -0.90 4.52
C ARG A 182 -1.64 -0.55 5.87
N GLN A 183 -0.88 0.06 6.77
CA GLN A 183 -1.39 0.59 8.02
C GLN A 183 -2.05 1.95 7.83
N HIS A 184 -3.23 2.13 8.41
CA HIS A 184 -3.97 3.40 8.39
C HIS A 184 -3.11 4.54 8.93
N HIS A 185 -3.13 5.69 8.23
CA HIS A 185 -2.24 6.83 8.49
C HIS A 185 -0.75 6.51 8.41
N LEU A 186 -0.33 5.49 7.65
CA LEU A 186 1.06 5.04 7.51
C LEU A 186 1.75 4.78 8.86
N ARG A 187 1.00 4.35 9.89
CA ARG A 187 1.51 4.18 11.26
C ARG A 187 2.35 2.92 11.38
N LEU A 188 3.65 3.10 11.50
CA LEU A 188 4.61 2.02 11.69
C LEU A 188 5.38 2.15 13.00
N ALA A 189 5.69 1.01 13.61
CA ALA A 189 6.75 0.83 14.59
C ALA A 189 7.73 -0.19 13.98
N VAL A 190 8.80 0.30 13.34
CA VAL A 190 9.76 -0.52 12.61
C VAL A 190 10.79 -1.11 13.58
N PRO A 191 11.07 -2.42 13.52
CA PRO A 191 10.54 -3.45 12.60
C PRO A 191 9.32 -4.21 13.15
N GLU A 192 8.78 -3.84 14.31
CA GLU A 192 7.76 -4.60 15.04
C GLU A 192 6.47 -4.77 14.24
N THR A 193 5.97 -3.70 13.59
CA THR A 193 4.76 -3.78 12.76
C THR A 193 4.94 -4.78 11.62
N TRP A 194 6.11 -4.81 10.96
CA TRP A 194 6.39 -5.78 9.90
C TRP A 194 6.48 -7.22 10.42
N ARG A 195 6.99 -7.43 11.65
CA ARG A 195 6.93 -8.75 12.32
C ARG A 195 5.49 -9.18 12.55
N HIS A 196 4.62 -8.24 12.93
CA HIS A 196 3.19 -8.51 13.12
C HIS A 196 2.52 -8.86 11.79
N HIS A 197 2.75 -8.08 10.72
CA HIS A 197 2.26 -8.37 9.37
C HIS A 197 2.67 -9.79 8.93
N ARG A 198 3.94 -10.10 9.01
CA ARG A 198 4.46 -11.43 8.69
C ARG A 198 3.82 -12.54 9.56
N SER A 199 3.61 -12.31 10.86
CA SER A 199 3.05 -13.31 11.79
C SER A 199 1.59 -13.65 11.54
N ILE A 200 0.87 -12.79 10.82
CA ILE A 200 -0.52 -13.01 10.40
C ILE A 200 -0.63 -13.48 8.95
N GLY A 201 0.51 -13.73 8.29
CA GLY A 201 0.55 -14.24 6.92
C GLY A 201 0.41 -13.18 5.83
N LEU A 202 0.69 -11.90 6.11
CA LEU A 202 0.96 -10.94 5.05
C LEU A 202 2.35 -11.19 4.48
N GLU A 203 2.48 -11.09 3.18
CA GLU A 203 3.72 -11.31 2.43
C GLU A 203 4.42 -9.99 2.07
N TYR A 204 3.68 -8.87 2.08
CA TYR A 204 4.24 -7.55 1.87
C TYR A 204 3.51 -6.45 2.67
N ASP A 205 4.20 -5.32 2.83
CA ASP A 205 3.71 -4.07 3.44
C ASP A 205 3.94 -2.89 2.50
N ALA A 206 2.96 -1.99 2.40
CA ALA A 206 3.05 -0.76 1.63
C ALA A 206 2.87 0.51 2.49
N SER A 207 3.19 0.45 3.80
CA SER A 207 2.97 1.55 4.74
C SER A 207 4.13 2.54 4.84
N LEU A 208 5.35 2.15 4.41
CA LEU A 208 6.54 3.00 4.61
C LEU A 208 6.52 4.19 3.64
N GLY A 209 6.41 5.41 4.15
CA GLY A 209 6.39 6.61 3.31
C GLY A 209 6.00 7.87 4.06
N SER A 210 5.69 8.92 3.32
CA SER A 210 5.28 10.23 3.85
C SER A 210 3.88 10.61 3.37
N ALA A 211 3.08 11.17 4.29
CA ALA A 211 1.77 11.73 3.98
C ALA A 211 1.84 13.20 3.48
N THR A 212 3.02 13.82 3.53
CA THR A 212 3.22 15.26 3.24
C THR A 212 4.25 15.52 2.15
N GLU A 213 5.06 14.53 1.79
CA GLU A 213 6.16 14.68 0.84
C GLU A 213 6.19 13.55 -0.17
N CYS A 214 6.32 13.88 -1.44
CA CYS A 214 6.49 12.91 -2.53
C CYS A 214 7.97 12.70 -2.86
N GLY A 215 8.41 11.43 -2.92
CA GLY A 215 9.80 11.09 -3.25
C GLY A 215 10.20 9.68 -2.93
N PHE A 216 11.40 9.29 -3.38
CA PHE A 216 12.02 8.00 -3.08
C PHE A 216 12.81 8.05 -1.75
N HIS A 217 12.12 8.30 -0.64
CA HIS A 217 12.74 8.50 0.68
C HIS A 217 13.46 7.26 1.23
N ALA A 218 13.08 6.06 0.76
CA ALA A 218 13.68 4.79 1.17
C ALA A 218 14.54 4.12 0.06
N GLY A 219 14.87 4.85 -1.00
CA GLY A 219 15.58 4.34 -2.17
C GLY A 219 14.65 3.89 -3.29
N TYR A 220 15.19 3.22 -4.28
CA TYR A 220 14.50 2.87 -5.53
C TYR A 220 13.97 1.43 -5.56
N ASP A 221 14.43 0.58 -4.66
CA ASP A 221 14.01 -0.84 -4.57
C ASP A 221 13.04 -1.07 -3.41
N PRO A 222 12.20 -2.11 -3.47
CA PRO A 222 11.54 -2.64 -2.29
C PRO A 222 12.55 -3.07 -1.24
N LEU A 223 12.14 -3.07 0.04
CA LEU A 223 13.03 -3.42 1.14
C LEU A 223 12.77 -4.86 1.60
N ARG A 224 13.84 -5.53 2.05
CA ARG A 224 13.80 -6.85 2.68
C ARG A 224 14.17 -6.72 4.16
N PRO A 225 13.19 -6.56 5.05
CA PRO A 225 13.47 -6.45 6.49
C PRO A 225 13.84 -7.78 7.14
N PHE A 226 13.59 -8.91 6.45
CA PHE A 226 13.85 -10.27 6.92
C PHE A 226 14.53 -11.11 5.84
N ASP A 227 15.15 -12.24 6.25
CA ASP A 227 15.81 -13.19 5.34
C ASP A 227 14.81 -14.17 4.68
N ASP A 228 13.61 -13.69 4.36
CA ASP A 228 12.58 -14.47 3.68
C ASP A 228 11.95 -13.70 2.51
N GLY A 229 10.78 -14.11 2.07
CA GLY A 229 10.05 -13.49 0.96
C GLY A 229 9.27 -12.23 1.32
N PHE A 230 9.24 -11.79 2.59
CA PHE A 230 8.51 -10.59 2.98
C PHE A 230 9.16 -9.32 2.41
N LEU A 231 8.37 -8.50 1.71
CA LEU A 231 8.83 -7.25 1.11
C LEU A 231 8.12 -6.03 1.67
N VAL A 232 8.79 -4.90 1.62
CA VAL A 232 8.18 -3.59 1.87
C VAL A 232 8.26 -2.77 0.60
N PHE A 233 7.11 -2.24 0.15
CA PHE A 233 6.98 -1.35 -1.01
C PHE A 233 6.86 0.10 -0.53
N PRO A 234 7.97 0.87 -0.52
CA PRO A 234 7.92 2.24 -0.03
C PRO A 234 7.03 3.13 -0.90
N LEU A 235 6.18 3.92 -0.25
CA LEU A 235 5.30 4.88 -0.90
C LEU A 235 6.11 6.04 -1.48
N THR A 236 5.92 6.34 -2.76
CA THR A 236 6.58 7.43 -3.47
C THR A 236 5.67 8.65 -3.63
N ILE A 237 4.38 8.43 -3.89
CA ILE A 237 3.36 9.48 -3.99
C ILE A 237 2.14 9.11 -3.16
N MET A 238 1.67 10.07 -2.36
CA MET A 238 0.31 10.11 -1.83
C MET A 238 -0.44 11.26 -2.50
N ASP A 239 -1.67 11.05 -2.92
CA ASP A 239 -2.50 12.07 -3.55
C ASP A 239 -2.50 13.41 -2.80
N GLN A 240 -2.65 13.36 -1.46
CA GLN A 240 -2.70 14.54 -0.58
C GLN A 240 -1.34 15.27 -0.43
N ALA A 241 -0.23 14.62 -0.78
CA ALA A 241 1.10 15.22 -0.72
C ALA A 241 1.48 15.95 -2.03
N LEU A 242 0.66 15.80 -3.06
CA LEU A 242 0.84 16.52 -4.32
C LEU A 242 0.36 17.97 -4.20
N PRO A 243 0.94 18.91 -4.97
CA PRO A 243 0.26 20.18 -5.26
C PRO A 243 -1.15 19.91 -5.77
N ASP A 244 -2.14 20.69 -5.33
CA ASP A 244 -3.54 20.48 -5.67
C ASP A 244 -3.77 20.58 -7.20
N PRO A 245 -4.13 19.49 -7.91
CA PRO A 245 -4.30 19.49 -9.35
C PRO A 245 -5.40 20.45 -9.85
N GLY A 246 -6.38 20.77 -9.00
CA GLY A 246 -7.45 21.71 -9.33
C GLY A 246 -7.01 23.17 -9.36
N THR A 247 -6.03 23.52 -8.52
CA THR A 247 -5.53 24.90 -8.41
C THR A 247 -4.12 25.05 -8.97
N GLU A 248 -3.29 23.99 -8.92
CA GLU A 248 -1.89 23.99 -9.34
C GLU A 248 -1.56 22.84 -10.31
N PRO A 249 -2.32 22.66 -11.43
CA PRO A 249 -2.18 21.48 -12.29
C PRO A 249 -0.78 21.32 -12.89
N ILE A 250 -0.09 22.40 -13.20
CA ILE A 250 1.26 22.37 -13.76
C ILE A 250 2.27 21.89 -12.71
N ALA A 251 2.14 22.33 -11.46
CA ALA A 251 3.03 21.92 -10.38
C ALA A 251 2.83 20.43 -10.04
N ALA A 252 1.57 19.98 -9.99
CA ALA A 252 1.22 18.57 -9.77
C ALA A 252 1.82 17.66 -10.85
N ARG A 253 1.58 17.97 -12.13
CA ARG A 253 2.16 17.21 -13.26
C ARG A 253 3.69 17.23 -13.25
N ARG A 254 4.31 18.35 -12.97
CA ARG A 254 5.79 18.47 -12.90
C ARG A 254 6.36 17.59 -11.78
N THR A 255 5.67 17.49 -10.64
CA THR A 255 6.08 16.61 -9.54
C THR A 255 6.03 15.15 -9.98
N CYS A 256 4.93 14.71 -10.60
CA CYS A 256 4.79 13.35 -11.11
C CYS A 256 5.82 13.03 -12.21
N GLU A 257 6.02 13.93 -13.20
CA GLU A 257 6.98 13.75 -14.29
C GLU A 257 8.43 13.59 -13.77
N ARG A 258 8.81 14.40 -12.79
CA ARG A 258 10.13 14.30 -12.15
C ARG A 258 10.35 12.94 -11.48
N LEU A 259 9.32 12.41 -10.82
CA LEU A 259 9.41 11.12 -10.12
C LEU A 259 9.38 9.94 -11.09
N LEU A 260 8.53 9.97 -12.13
CA LEU A 260 8.52 8.97 -13.21
C LEU A 260 9.87 8.93 -13.95
N THR A 261 10.42 10.11 -14.28
CA THR A 261 11.74 10.19 -14.91
C THR A 261 12.84 9.62 -14.02
N ALA A 262 12.77 9.87 -12.70
CA ALA A 262 13.71 9.28 -11.74
C ALA A 262 13.54 7.77 -11.65
N ALA A 263 12.30 7.26 -11.66
CA ALA A 263 11.99 5.83 -11.66
C ALA A 263 12.58 5.13 -12.89
N ALA A 264 12.30 5.64 -14.09
CA ALA A 264 12.81 5.09 -15.34
C ALA A 264 14.36 5.06 -15.40
N ARG A 265 15.01 6.14 -14.94
CA ARG A 265 16.49 6.22 -14.94
C ARG A 265 17.17 5.25 -13.96
N ASN A 266 16.48 4.85 -12.91
CA ASN A 266 17.06 4.02 -11.83
C ASN A 266 16.52 2.59 -11.82
N GLY A 267 15.63 2.20 -12.74
CA GLY A 267 14.95 0.91 -12.71
C GLY A 267 14.20 0.72 -11.39
N ALA A 268 13.42 1.73 -10.98
CA ALA A 268 12.83 1.80 -9.66
C ALA A 268 11.51 1.04 -9.55
N VAL A 269 11.15 0.67 -8.32
CA VAL A 269 9.76 0.37 -7.95
C VAL A 269 9.15 1.62 -7.32
N MET A 270 8.17 2.19 -7.98
CA MET A 270 7.43 3.36 -7.55
C MET A 270 6.05 2.95 -7.08
N THR A 271 5.68 3.23 -5.83
CA THR A 271 4.36 2.94 -5.29
C THR A 271 3.57 4.23 -5.09
N ILE A 272 2.34 4.27 -5.56
CA ILE A 272 1.45 5.41 -5.35
C ILE A 272 0.21 5.03 -4.56
N LEU A 273 -0.28 5.96 -3.76
CA LEU A 273 -1.54 5.88 -3.05
C LEU A 273 -2.49 6.95 -3.58
N TRP A 274 -3.68 6.49 -4.01
CA TRP A 274 -4.74 7.36 -4.46
C TRP A 274 -6.06 6.96 -3.82
N HIS A 275 -6.59 7.78 -2.90
CA HIS A 275 -7.85 7.45 -2.22
C HIS A 275 -9.03 7.56 -3.19
N PRO A 276 -10.00 6.64 -3.15
CA PRO A 276 -11.15 6.63 -4.08
C PRO A 276 -11.92 7.95 -4.13
N ARG A 277 -12.07 8.65 -3.01
CA ARG A 277 -12.77 9.94 -2.95
C ARG A 277 -12.24 11.00 -3.92
N PHE A 278 -10.94 10.94 -4.28
CA PHE A 278 -10.32 11.90 -5.19
C PHE A 278 -10.70 11.71 -6.67
N PHE A 279 -11.42 10.64 -6.99
CA PHE A 279 -12.04 10.48 -8.32
C PHE A 279 -13.32 11.29 -8.49
N ASN A 280 -13.83 11.91 -7.43
CA ASN A 280 -14.97 12.84 -7.52
C ASN A 280 -14.52 14.23 -7.95
N ASP A 281 -14.57 14.53 -9.25
CA ASP A 281 -14.18 15.81 -9.84
C ASP A 281 -14.94 17.03 -9.29
N ARG A 282 -16.12 16.84 -8.71
CA ARG A 282 -16.90 17.95 -8.14
C ARG A 282 -16.28 18.49 -6.84
N GLU A 283 -15.65 17.61 -6.06
CA GLU A 283 -15.01 17.97 -4.81
C GLU A 283 -13.49 18.11 -4.98
N PHE A 284 -12.91 17.30 -5.84
CA PHE A 284 -11.46 17.20 -6.05
C PHE A 284 -11.12 17.30 -7.55
N PRO A 285 -11.31 18.49 -8.16
CA PRO A 285 -11.09 18.66 -9.59
C PRO A 285 -9.64 18.38 -10.00
N GLY A 286 -9.47 17.66 -11.10
CA GLY A 286 -8.17 17.38 -11.72
C GLY A 286 -7.41 16.19 -11.15
N TYR A 287 -7.82 15.60 -10.01
CA TYR A 287 -7.14 14.42 -9.44
C TYR A 287 -7.32 13.18 -10.32
N ARG A 288 -8.54 12.94 -10.83
CA ARG A 288 -8.84 11.84 -11.75
C ARG A 288 -8.01 11.94 -13.03
N ASP A 289 -7.97 13.15 -13.64
CA ASP A 289 -7.20 13.39 -14.86
C ASP A 289 -5.70 13.23 -14.63
N LEU A 290 -5.19 13.65 -13.47
CA LEU A 290 -3.79 13.49 -13.10
C LEU A 290 -3.44 12.01 -12.91
N TYR A 291 -4.32 11.21 -12.28
CA TYR A 291 -4.14 9.78 -12.11
C TYR A 291 -4.05 9.07 -13.47
N ARG A 292 -5.01 9.31 -14.37
CA ARG A 292 -4.98 8.79 -15.75
C ARG A 292 -3.67 9.16 -16.45
N TRP A 293 -3.35 10.44 -16.46
CA TRP A 293 -2.13 10.93 -17.11
C TRP A 293 -0.86 10.31 -16.53
N LEU A 294 -0.81 10.08 -15.23
CA LEU A 294 0.35 9.48 -14.56
C LEU A 294 0.57 8.03 -15.03
N ILE A 295 -0.52 7.25 -15.17
CA ILE A 295 -0.46 5.88 -15.69
C ILE A 295 -0.03 5.88 -17.15
N GLU A 296 -0.71 6.65 -18.01
CA GLU A 296 -0.36 6.77 -19.44
C GLU A 296 1.11 7.16 -19.61
N ARG A 297 1.56 8.11 -18.82
CA ARG A 297 2.95 8.58 -18.87
C ARG A 297 3.95 7.53 -18.38
N ALA A 298 3.62 6.74 -17.37
CA ALA A 298 4.46 5.63 -16.92
C ALA A 298 4.59 4.55 -18.01
N LEU A 299 3.48 4.18 -18.65
CA LEU A 299 3.47 3.24 -19.78
C LEU A 299 4.33 3.74 -20.95
N ASP A 300 4.20 5.03 -21.32
CA ASP A 300 5.03 5.68 -22.34
C ASP A 300 6.54 5.64 -22.03
N LEU A 301 6.89 5.62 -20.75
CA LEU A 301 8.28 5.53 -20.28
C LEU A 301 8.76 4.08 -20.11
N GLY A 302 7.97 3.08 -20.50
CA GLY A 302 8.33 1.66 -20.44
C GLY A 302 8.11 1.02 -19.06
N ALA A 303 7.19 1.55 -18.24
CA ALA A 303 6.84 0.94 -16.95
C ALA A 303 5.98 -0.31 -17.13
N TRP A 304 6.20 -1.29 -16.27
CA TRP A 304 5.12 -2.18 -15.85
C TRP A 304 4.24 -1.44 -14.84
N VAL A 305 2.91 -1.54 -15.01
CA VAL A 305 1.94 -0.87 -14.14
C VAL A 305 0.97 -1.91 -13.59
N GLY A 306 0.85 -2.01 -12.25
CA GLY A 306 -0.03 -3.00 -11.65
C GLY A 306 -0.06 -2.97 -10.12
N ALA A 307 -0.63 -4.03 -9.53
CA ALA A 307 -0.73 -4.17 -8.08
C ALA A 307 0.60 -4.63 -7.44
N PRO A 308 0.91 -4.20 -6.20
CA PRO A 308 2.13 -4.63 -5.51
C PRO A 308 2.23 -6.14 -5.31
N GLY A 309 1.12 -6.86 -5.11
CA GLY A 309 1.12 -8.31 -4.93
C GLY A 309 1.58 -9.07 -6.16
N THR A 310 1.21 -8.62 -7.35
CA THR A 310 1.69 -9.20 -8.61
C THR A 310 3.21 -9.01 -8.75
N LEU A 311 3.71 -7.83 -8.44
CA LEU A 311 5.15 -7.56 -8.47
C LEU A 311 5.90 -8.32 -7.37
N HIS A 312 5.30 -8.45 -6.17
CA HIS A 312 5.84 -9.26 -5.07
C HIS A 312 6.11 -10.70 -5.51
N GLU A 313 5.12 -11.35 -6.14
CA GLU A 313 5.28 -12.72 -6.62
C GLU A 313 6.42 -12.86 -7.64
N THR A 314 6.54 -11.92 -8.58
CA THR A 314 7.64 -11.88 -9.55
C THR A 314 9.01 -11.76 -8.85
N ILE A 315 9.15 -10.83 -7.91
CA ILE A 315 10.41 -10.63 -7.16
C ILE A 315 10.71 -11.87 -6.31
N ARG A 316 9.72 -12.46 -5.65
CA ARG A 316 9.87 -13.67 -4.86
C ARG A 316 10.39 -14.85 -5.68
N GLN A 317 9.85 -15.04 -6.88
CA GLN A 317 10.30 -16.09 -7.81
C GLN A 317 11.75 -15.85 -8.26
N GLU A 318 12.11 -14.60 -8.54
CA GLU A 318 13.48 -14.23 -8.93
C GLU A 318 14.47 -14.49 -7.79
N LEU A 319 14.15 -14.08 -6.56
CA LEU A 319 14.97 -14.31 -5.36
C LEU A 319 15.18 -15.82 -5.11
N ALA A 320 14.12 -16.62 -5.20
CA ALA A 320 14.20 -18.07 -5.04
C ALA A 320 15.05 -18.73 -6.14
N ALA A 321 14.98 -18.22 -7.38
CA ALA A 321 15.82 -18.72 -8.47
C ALA A 321 17.31 -18.37 -8.27
N ARG A 322 17.62 -17.20 -7.69
CA ARG A 322 19.01 -16.82 -7.35
C ARG A 322 19.58 -17.75 -6.29
N THR A 323 18.85 -17.94 -5.17
CA THR A 323 19.30 -18.84 -4.08
C THR A 323 19.65 -20.23 -4.61
N ARG A 324 18.75 -20.84 -5.44
CA ARG A 324 19.03 -22.15 -6.06
C ARG A 324 20.27 -22.17 -6.96
N ARG A 325 20.55 -21.08 -7.69
CA ARG A 325 21.75 -20.97 -8.54
C ARG A 325 23.03 -20.89 -7.71
N ASP A 326 22.98 -20.13 -6.61
CA ASP A 326 24.13 -19.95 -5.72
C ASP A 326 24.46 -21.27 -4.98
N GLU A 327 23.45 -21.99 -4.49
CA GLU A 327 23.61 -23.33 -3.90
C GLU A 327 24.21 -24.32 -4.92
N ALA A 328 23.69 -24.36 -6.14
CA ALA A 328 24.22 -25.23 -7.19
C ALA A 328 25.64 -24.84 -7.66
N ALA A 329 26.02 -23.58 -7.53
CA ALA A 329 27.39 -23.12 -7.80
C ALA A 329 28.34 -23.52 -6.67
N PHE A 330 27.89 -23.43 -5.43
CA PHE A 330 28.64 -23.85 -4.24
C PHE A 330 28.92 -25.36 -4.26
N ASP A 331 27.90 -26.19 -4.52
CA ASP A 331 28.06 -27.65 -4.64
C ASP A 331 29.07 -28.05 -5.73
N ARG A 332 29.05 -27.35 -6.89
CA ARG A 332 30.01 -27.59 -7.96
C ARG A 332 31.44 -27.19 -7.59
N SER A 333 31.62 -26.14 -6.75
CA SER A 333 32.94 -25.72 -6.31
C SER A 333 33.50 -26.58 -5.17
N GLY A 334 32.65 -27.18 -4.34
CA GLY A 334 33.02 -28.10 -3.26
C GLY A 334 33.41 -29.51 -3.73
N ALA A 335 33.13 -29.89 -4.98
CA ALA A 335 33.45 -31.20 -5.54
C ALA A 335 34.92 -31.35 -6.03
N VAL A 336 35.77 -30.35 -5.88
CA VAL A 336 37.19 -30.40 -6.25
C VAL A 336 38.06 -30.23 -5.00
N THR A 337 38.34 -31.31 -4.30
CA THR A 337 39.62 -31.69 -3.67
C THR A 337 39.39 -32.80 -2.64
N HIS A 338 39.40 -34.07 -3.09
CA HIS A 338 40.01 -35.13 -2.29
C HIS A 338 41.40 -35.33 -2.84
N PRO A 339 42.48 -35.05 -2.10
CA PRO A 339 43.80 -35.54 -2.46
C PRO A 339 43.85 -37.03 -2.19
N SER A 340 44.25 -37.74 -3.22
CA SER A 340 44.54 -39.18 -3.24
C SER A 340 45.38 -39.55 -2.00
N SER A 341 44.93 -40.59 -1.32
CA SER A 341 45.67 -41.32 -0.31
C SER A 341 47.08 -41.69 -0.81
N VAL A 342 48.11 -41.13 -0.18
CA VAL A 342 49.49 -41.59 -0.32
C VAL A 342 49.64 -42.91 0.45
N GLU A 343 49.75 -44.03 -0.29
CA GLU A 343 50.22 -45.30 0.25
C GLU A 343 51.68 -45.15 0.71
N LEU A 344 51.89 -45.12 2.01
CA LEU A 344 53.21 -45.36 2.58
C LEU A 344 53.51 -46.88 2.52
N ARG A 345 54.32 -47.32 1.53
CA ARG A 345 54.94 -48.62 1.53
C ARG A 345 56.02 -48.62 2.66
N GLY A 346 55.82 -49.52 3.61
CA GLY A 346 56.86 -49.88 4.55
C GLY A 346 57.92 -50.74 3.86
N GLU A 347 59.20 -50.41 4.06
CA GLU A 347 60.32 -51.34 3.89
C GLU A 347 60.92 -51.65 5.27
N SER A 348 60.95 -52.97 5.49
CA SER A 348 61.75 -53.82 6.42
C SER A 348 62.60 -53.17 7.49
#